data_0547bb333f0725c299ccfa883a70c5ed
#
_entry.id   0547bb333f0725c299ccfa883a70c5ed
#
_cell.length_a   1.000
_cell.length_b   1.000
_cell.length_c   1.000
_cell.angle_alpha   90.00
_cell.angle_beta   90.00
_cell.angle_gamma   90.00
#
_symmetry.space_group_name_H-M   'P 1'
#
loop_
_entity.id
_entity.type
_entity.pdbx_description
1 polymer ?
#
loop_
_entity_poly.entity_id
_entity_poly.type
_entity_poly.pdbx_seq_one_letter_code
_entity_poly.pdbx_strand_id
1 'polypeptide(L)'
;MKRYLILENGQSFPGEGLGASIISTGELAIQTGNFGYQEALTDPTNTGKILVFTAPMIGGNGINAIDYESINPTVKGIIANDVAQNISDSENFQDLASFLKEKNIPAIYNVDTRALVHLLNKEKIIKASIMDTNDEHAFDQIKALVLPKNKSATVSTKNAYAVPNVGKTVAIIDLGLKHSMLRELSLRKVNATVLPYNVSVPDIKNLRPQGIIISGGPGKVDELKENLNPILAAFYRKIPLWGIGLGFLALSEFLNFELVALPQSYNGINYPIIDQNTNVIWQVAMNIDQLVLPNSVQFEMEKELYDLHSELLAGYSNKANKVIGTAFNAEGAPGSLDALPIFDSFVKMMV
;
A
#
# COMPACT_ATOMS: atom_id res chain seq x y z
N MET A 1 -27.17 4.81 13.59
CA MET A 1 -26.74 5.70 14.70
C MET A 1 -26.09 6.93 14.08
N LYS A 2 -26.41 8.15 14.53
CA LYS A 2 -25.81 9.36 13.97
C LYS A 2 -24.33 9.45 14.37
N ARG A 3 -23.45 9.79 13.40
CA ARG A 3 -22.02 9.98 13.57
C ARG A 3 -21.55 11.25 12.89
N TYR A 4 -20.36 11.67 13.27
CA TYR A 4 -19.71 12.87 12.73
C TYR A 4 -18.28 12.55 12.34
N LEU A 5 -17.90 12.97 11.12
CA LEU A 5 -16.51 13.12 10.74
C LEU A 5 -16.08 14.54 11.08
N ILE A 6 -15.08 14.70 11.91
CA ILE A 6 -14.53 15.99 12.30
C ILE A 6 -13.14 16.13 11.75
N LEU A 7 -12.90 17.22 11.01
CA LEU A 7 -11.61 17.50 10.37
C LEU A 7 -10.75 18.40 11.27
N GLU A 8 -9.44 18.38 11.06
CA GLU A 8 -8.49 19.19 11.85
C GLU A 8 -8.68 20.70 11.71
N ASN A 9 -9.35 21.18 10.66
CA ASN A 9 -9.73 22.60 10.48
C ASN A 9 -11.03 22.99 11.19
N GLY A 10 -11.70 22.05 11.85
CA GLY A 10 -12.95 22.30 12.57
C GLY A 10 -14.23 22.03 11.81
N GLN A 11 -14.15 21.75 10.53
CA GLN A 11 -15.33 21.37 9.78
C GLN A 11 -15.81 19.97 10.16
N SER A 12 -17.14 19.77 10.16
CA SER A 12 -17.74 18.48 10.46
C SER A 12 -18.72 18.06 9.38
N PHE A 13 -18.73 16.76 9.10
CA PHE A 13 -19.65 16.11 8.17
C PHE A 13 -20.53 15.14 8.98
N PRO A 14 -21.84 15.35 9.05
CA PRO A 14 -22.75 14.40 9.66
C PRO A 14 -22.96 13.20 8.74
N GLY A 15 -23.19 12.04 9.33
CA GLY A 15 -23.51 10.81 8.62
C GLY A 15 -24.10 9.76 9.55
N GLU A 16 -24.13 8.53 9.08
CA GLU A 16 -24.64 7.38 9.79
C GLU A 16 -23.50 6.42 10.15
N GLY A 17 -23.55 5.89 11.36
CA GLY A 17 -22.52 4.97 11.85
C GLY A 17 -22.74 3.54 11.40
N LEU A 18 -21.65 2.87 11.04
CA LEU A 18 -21.58 1.46 10.70
C LEU A 18 -20.35 0.82 11.38
N GLY A 19 -20.33 -0.50 11.50
CA GLY A 19 -19.20 -1.24 12.08
C GLY A 19 -19.09 -1.03 13.60
N ALA A 20 -17.86 -0.81 14.10
CA ALA A 20 -17.59 -0.67 15.51
C ALA A 20 -18.06 0.68 16.08
N SER A 21 -18.68 0.66 17.27
CA SER A 21 -19.11 1.86 17.98
C SER A 21 -17.97 2.40 18.84
N ILE A 22 -16.88 2.83 18.20
CA ILE A 22 -15.71 3.43 18.84
C ILE A 22 -15.37 4.74 18.17
N ILE A 23 -14.73 5.63 18.92
CA ILE A 23 -14.11 6.84 18.40
C ILE A 23 -12.77 6.47 17.79
N SER A 24 -12.45 7.03 16.64
CA SER A 24 -11.18 6.77 15.97
C SER A 24 -10.63 8.00 15.28
N THR A 25 -9.34 8.24 15.48
CA THR A 25 -8.62 9.37 14.90
C THR A 25 -7.47 8.83 14.03
N GLY A 26 -7.28 9.42 12.84
CA GLY A 26 -6.27 8.98 11.89
C GLY A 26 -5.98 9.99 10.80
N GLU A 27 -5.04 9.63 9.92
CA GLU A 27 -4.78 10.36 8.68
C GLU A 27 -5.82 9.99 7.63
N LEU A 28 -6.30 10.97 6.88
CA LEU A 28 -7.21 10.72 5.76
C LEU A 28 -6.45 10.22 4.53
N ALA A 29 -7.00 9.22 3.85
CA ALA A 29 -6.50 8.75 2.57
C ALA A 29 -7.66 8.54 1.59
N ILE A 30 -7.58 9.20 0.43
CA ILE A 30 -8.63 9.14 -0.59
C ILE A 30 -8.41 7.89 -1.43
N GLN A 31 -9.43 7.02 -1.49
CA GLN A 31 -9.46 5.83 -2.34
C GLN A 31 -10.28 6.13 -3.59
N THR A 32 -9.62 6.25 -4.74
CA THR A 32 -10.25 6.64 -6.01
C THR A 32 -10.80 5.45 -6.82
N GLY A 33 -10.56 4.21 -6.37
CA GLY A 33 -11.02 3.00 -7.06
C GLY A 33 -12.53 2.79 -6.96
N ASN A 34 -13.13 2.26 -8.03
CA ASN A 34 -14.53 1.88 -8.06
C ASN A 34 -14.79 0.49 -7.47
N PHE A 35 -13.75 -0.30 -7.25
CA PHE A 35 -13.76 -1.64 -6.67
C PHE A 35 -12.52 -1.85 -5.79
N GLY A 36 -12.41 -2.99 -5.14
CA GLY A 36 -11.25 -3.31 -4.31
C GLY A 36 -11.30 -2.68 -2.90
N TYR A 37 -12.50 -2.44 -2.38
CA TYR A 37 -12.63 -1.88 -1.03
C TYR A 37 -12.11 -2.85 0.04
N GLN A 38 -12.25 -4.17 -0.15
CA GLN A 38 -11.74 -5.17 0.79
C GLN A 38 -10.21 -5.18 0.80
N GLU A 39 -9.59 -5.20 -0.37
CA GLU A 39 -8.13 -5.11 -0.51
C GLU A 39 -7.61 -3.81 0.11
N ALA A 40 -8.25 -2.67 -0.16
CA ALA A 40 -7.86 -1.39 0.44
C ALA A 40 -7.99 -1.38 1.98
N LEU A 41 -9.04 -2.00 2.53
CA LEU A 41 -9.25 -2.14 3.98
C LEU A 41 -8.19 -3.01 4.64
N THR A 42 -7.74 -4.05 3.94
CA THR A 42 -6.80 -5.05 4.46
C THR A 42 -5.35 -4.80 4.03
N ASP A 43 -5.10 -3.80 3.18
CA ASP A 43 -3.76 -3.40 2.75
C ASP A 43 -2.96 -2.79 3.91
N PRO A 44 -1.82 -3.39 4.30
CA PRO A 44 -0.98 -2.87 5.39
C PRO A 44 -0.44 -1.45 5.13
N THR A 45 -0.36 -1.00 3.88
CA THR A 45 0.09 0.36 3.53
C THR A 45 -0.88 1.44 4.01
N ASN A 46 -2.12 1.06 4.33
CA ASN A 46 -3.15 1.93 4.86
C ASN A 46 -3.18 1.99 6.41
N THR A 47 -2.15 1.50 7.06
CA THR A 47 -2.01 1.53 8.52
C THR A 47 -2.15 2.96 9.08
N GLY A 48 -3.03 3.10 10.06
CA GLY A 48 -3.28 4.38 10.75
C GLY A 48 -4.13 5.38 9.96
N LYS A 49 -4.62 5.00 8.77
CA LYS A 49 -5.42 5.88 7.92
C LYS A 49 -6.92 5.66 8.12
N ILE A 50 -7.70 6.71 7.92
CA ILE A 50 -9.15 6.67 7.70
C ILE A 50 -9.35 6.78 6.19
N LEU A 51 -9.94 5.77 5.58
CA LEU A 51 -10.10 5.68 4.12
C LEU A 51 -11.38 6.41 3.67
N VAL A 52 -11.25 7.32 2.72
CA VAL A 52 -12.36 8.02 2.07
C VAL A 52 -12.63 7.36 0.72
N PHE A 53 -13.68 6.58 0.61
CA PHE A 53 -14.05 5.95 -0.65
C PHE A 53 -14.84 6.91 -1.52
N THR A 54 -14.34 7.15 -2.76
CA THR A 54 -15.02 8.03 -3.74
C THR A 54 -16.05 7.28 -4.58
N ALA A 55 -16.04 5.96 -4.55
CA ALA A 55 -17.07 5.14 -5.19
C ALA A 55 -18.45 5.53 -4.64
N PRO A 56 -19.50 5.58 -5.50
CA PRO A 56 -20.86 5.94 -5.07
C PRO A 56 -21.39 5.03 -3.96
N MET A 57 -21.03 3.75 -3.98
CA MET A 57 -21.40 2.74 -3.00
C MET A 57 -20.29 1.70 -2.86
N ILE A 58 -20.08 1.19 -1.64
CA ILE A 58 -19.19 0.07 -1.33
C ILE A 58 -19.95 -1.06 -0.65
N GLY A 59 -19.34 -2.24 -0.52
CA GLY A 59 -19.89 -3.37 0.24
C GLY A 59 -20.78 -4.33 -0.55
N GLY A 60 -21.13 -4.03 -1.82
CA GLY A 60 -22.06 -4.86 -2.60
C GLY A 60 -21.60 -6.29 -2.89
N ASN A 61 -20.29 -6.51 -2.95
CA ASN A 61 -19.71 -7.85 -3.19
C ASN A 61 -19.44 -8.64 -1.89
N GLY A 62 -19.71 -8.04 -0.71
CA GLY A 62 -19.35 -8.65 0.57
C GLY A 62 -17.84 -8.73 0.81
N ILE A 63 -17.46 -9.51 1.81
CA ILE A 63 -16.08 -9.82 2.20
C ILE A 63 -15.82 -11.31 2.00
N ASN A 64 -14.81 -11.64 1.23
CA ASN A 64 -14.45 -13.02 0.90
C ASN A 64 -13.05 -13.38 1.41
N ALA A 65 -12.69 -14.66 1.42
CA ALA A 65 -11.42 -15.16 1.93
C ALA A 65 -10.21 -14.90 1.01
N ILE A 66 -10.45 -14.59 -0.27
CA ILE A 66 -9.39 -14.49 -1.29
C ILE A 66 -8.79 -13.08 -1.35
N ASP A 67 -9.62 -12.04 -1.20
CA ASP A 67 -9.22 -10.65 -1.41
C ASP A 67 -8.64 -9.97 -0.15
N TYR A 68 -8.23 -10.78 0.83
CA TYR A 68 -7.46 -10.28 1.97
C TYR A 68 -6.02 -10.01 1.57
N GLU A 69 -5.56 -8.78 1.84
CA GLU A 69 -4.14 -8.41 1.70
C GLU A 69 -3.36 -8.56 3.00
N SER A 70 -4.05 -8.56 4.14
CA SER A 70 -3.54 -8.99 5.45
C SER A 70 -4.67 -9.55 6.31
N ILE A 71 -4.36 -10.43 7.26
CA ILE A 71 -5.34 -11.04 8.17
C ILE A 71 -5.92 -10.01 9.14
N ASN A 72 -5.09 -9.06 9.58
CA ASN A 72 -5.46 -8.06 10.58
C ASN A 72 -5.41 -6.65 9.96
N PRO A 73 -6.55 -6.12 9.52
CA PRO A 73 -6.63 -4.74 9.03
C PRO A 73 -6.16 -3.74 10.09
N THR A 74 -5.40 -2.74 9.66
CA THR A 74 -4.82 -1.72 10.55
C THR A 74 -5.30 -0.31 10.24
N VAL A 75 -6.33 -0.18 9.40
CA VAL A 75 -7.01 1.08 9.13
C VAL A 75 -7.73 1.59 10.38
N LYS A 76 -7.87 2.90 10.48
CA LYS A 76 -8.53 3.58 11.61
C LYS A 76 -10.01 3.80 11.40
N GLY A 77 -10.50 3.68 10.19
CA GLY A 77 -11.91 3.82 9.87
C GLY A 77 -12.16 3.99 8.39
N ILE A 78 -13.43 4.05 8.02
CA ILE A 78 -13.85 4.33 6.65
C ILE A 78 -14.93 5.40 6.58
N ILE A 79 -14.93 6.11 5.46
CA ILE A 79 -15.91 7.11 5.09
C ILE A 79 -16.44 6.74 3.71
N ALA A 80 -17.75 6.65 3.55
CA ALA A 80 -18.39 6.33 2.28
C ALA A 80 -19.61 7.22 2.02
N ASN A 81 -19.96 7.38 0.74
CA ASN A 81 -21.22 8.01 0.38
C ASN A 81 -22.38 7.06 0.71
N ASP A 82 -22.28 5.81 0.28
CA ASP A 82 -23.29 4.79 0.57
C ASP A 82 -22.65 3.41 0.80
N VAL A 83 -23.36 2.53 1.53
CA VAL A 83 -22.96 1.16 1.82
C VAL A 83 -24.11 0.22 1.49
N ALA A 84 -23.83 -0.83 0.71
CA ALA A 84 -24.81 -1.82 0.36
C ALA A 84 -25.38 -2.52 1.61
N GLN A 85 -26.70 -2.53 1.71
CA GLN A 85 -27.42 -3.19 2.82
C GLN A 85 -27.54 -4.71 2.59
N ASN A 86 -27.50 -5.13 1.32
CA ASN A 86 -27.57 -6.53 0.92
C ASN A 86 -26.38 -6.84 0.02
N ILE A 87 -25.77 -7.99 0.24
CA ILE A 87 -24.71 -8.52 -0.60
C ILE A 87 -25.24 -9.46 -1.67
N SER A 88 -24.56 -9.54 -2.81
CA SER A 88 -24.98 -10.36 -3.95
C SER A 88 -24.94 -11.88 -3.68
N ASP A 89 -24.08 -12.32 -2.78
CA ASP A 89 -23.91 -13.73 -2.39
C ASP A 89 -23.77 -13.85 -0.87
N SER A 90 -24.89 -13.78 -0.16
CA SER A 90 -24.93 -13.82 1.30
C SER A 90 -24.63 -15.19 1.91
N GLU A 91 -24.61 -16.27 1.11
CA GLU A 91 -24.28 -17.61 1.59
C GLU A 91 -22.78 -17.83 1.72
N ASN A 92 -22.00 -17.19 0.84
CA ASN A 92 -20.55 -17.39 0.75
C ASN A 92 -19.72 -16.23 1.31
N PHE A 93 -20.32 -15.04 1.47
CA PHE A 93 -19.59 -13.82 1.86
C PHE A 93 -20.18 -13.19 3.12
N GLN A 94 -19.29 -12.62 3.94
CA GLN A 94 -19.67 -11.79 5.07
C GLN A 94 -20.07 -10.39 4.59
N ASP A 95 -21.09 -9.78 5.18
CA ASP A 95 -21.39 -8.37 4.90
C ASP A 95 -20.35 -7.43 5.49
N LEU A 96 -20.19 -6.25 4.88
CA LEU A 96 -19.19 -5.27 5.28
C LEU A 96 -19.40 -4.77 6.72
N ALA A 97 -20.64 -4.60 7.17
CA ALA A 97 -20.93 -4.09 8.52
C ALA A 97 -20.47 -5.08 9.60
N SER A 98 -20.75 -6.35 9.40
CA SER A 98 -20.31 -7.45 10.30
C SER A 98 -18.80 -7.57 10.33
N PHE A 99 -18.12 -7.49 9.17
CA PHE A 99 -16.67 -7.47 9.07
C PHE A 99 -16.05 -6.29 9.85
N LEU A 100 -16.53 -5.09 9.62
CA LEU A 100 -16.03 -3.89 10.29
C LEU A 100 -16.21 -3.98 11.81
N LYS A 101 -17.35 -4.52 12.26
CA LYS A 101 -17.62 -4.75 13.68
C LYS A 101 -16.67 -5.78 14.28
N GLU A 102 -16.46 -6.92 13.60
CA GLU A 102 -15.54 -7.98 14.02
C GLU A 102 -14.09 -7.46 14.14
N LYS A 103 -13.64 -6.68 13.15
CA LYS A 103 -12.29 -6.12 13.11
C LYS A 103 -12.14 -4.83 13.94
N ASN A 104 -13.18 -4.44 14.66
CA ASN A 104 -13.20 -3.24 15.50
C ASN A 104 -12.90 -1.94 14.72
N ILE A 105 -13.41 -1.83 13.48
CA ILE A 105 -13.21 -0.69 12.59
C ILE A 105 -14.49 0.15 12.58
N PRO A 106 -14.43 1.44 12.95
CA PRO A 106 -15.58 2.34 12.84
C PRO A 106 -15.76 2.84 11.41
N ALA A 107 -17.01 3.08 11.03
CA ALA A 107 -17.36 3.63 9.73
C ALA A 107 -18.40 4.73 9.86
N ILE A 108 -18.37 5.66 8.92
CA ILE A 108 -19.39 6.66 8.69
C ILE A 108 -19.80 6.65 7.22
N TYR A 109 -21.09 6.54 6.93
CA TYR A 109 -21.63 6.60 5.58
C TYR A 109 -22.75 7.65 5.50
N ASN A 110 -23.37 7.82 4.34
CA ASN A 110 -24.26 8.95 4.04
C ASN A 110 -23.53 10.30 4.18
N VAL A 111 -22.27 10.33 3.73
CA VAL A 111 -21.41 11.51 3.71
C VAL A 111 -21.20 11.93 2.25
N ASP A 112 -21.31 13.22 1.95
CA ASP A 112 -20.93 13.76 0.64
C ASP A 112 -19.40 13.66 0.46
N THR A 113 -18.95 12.49 0.00
CA THR A 113 -17.52 12.22 -0.22
C THR A 113 -16.92 13.07 -1.32
N ARG A 114 -17.73 13.54 -2.29
CA ARG A 114 -17.25 14.43 -3.37
C ARG A 114 -16.91 15.80 -2.81
N ALA A 115 -17.81 16.39 -2.00
CA ALA A 115 -17.53 17.67 -1.32
C ALA A 115 -16.36 17.55 -0.36
N LEU A 116 -16.27 16.43 0.39
CA LEU A 116 -15.16 16.14 1.29
C LEU A 116 -13.83 16.09 0.53
N VAL A 117 -13.71 15.32 -0.55
CA VAL A 117 -12.49 15.21 -1.35
C VAL A 117 -12.06 16.55 -1.95
N HIS A 118 -13.01 17.34 -2.45
CA HIS A 118 -12.72 18.69 -2.94
C HIS A 118 -12.10 19.57 -1.86
N LEU A 119 -12.67 19.52 -0.65
CA LEU A 119 -12.18 20.25 0.52
C LEU A 119 -10.77 19.80 0.93
N LEU A 120 -10.55 18.47 1.05
CA LEU A 120 -9.25 17.90 1.44
C LEU A 120 -8.13 18.34 0.49
N ASN A 121 -8.41 18.32 -0.82
CA ASN A 121 -7.44 18.73 -1.83
C ASN A 121 -7.14 20.23 -1.79
N LYS A 122 -8.18 21.06 -1.54
CA LYS A 122 -8.06 22.52 -1.47
C LYS A 122 -7.28 22.98 -0.25
N GLU A 123 -7.60 22.41 0.92
CA GLU A 123 -7.07 22.86 2.21
C GLU A 123 -5.92 22.01 2.74
N LYS A 124 -5.53 20.95 2.00
CA LYS A 124 -4.46 20.02 2.39
C LYS A 124 -4.66 19.41 3.80
N ILE A 125 -5.93 19.15 4.15
CA ILE A 125 -6.30 18.53 5.42
C ILE A 125 -5.84 17.08 5.44
N ILE A 126 -5.19 16.68 6.52
CA ILE A 126 -4.59 15.36 6.65
C ILE A 126 -5.27 14.55 7.76
N LYS A 127 -5.69 15.18 8.86
CA LYS A 127 -6.16 14.47 10.06
C LYS A 127 -7.66 14.65 10.27
N ALA A 128 -8.30 13.58 10.74
CA ALA A 128 -9.71 13.59 11.10
C ALA A 128 -10.02 12.62 12.24
N SER A 129 -11.21 12.79 12.84
CA SER A 129 -11.77 11.87 13.82
C SER A 129 -13.20 11.49 13.46
N ILE A 130 -13.53 10.19 13.62
CA ILE A 130 -14.90 9.66 13.54
C ILE A 130 -15.44 9.58 14.97
N MET A 131 -16.54 10.29 15.25
CA MET A 131 -17.11 10.44 16.59
C MET A 131 -18.62 10.28 16.60
N ASP A 132 -19.17 9.97 17.78
CA ASP A 132 -20.61 9.86 17.99
C ASP A 132 -21.23 11.21 18.41
N THR A 133 -20.38 12.17 18.82
CA THR A 133 -20.77 13.54 19.22
C THR A 133 -19.99 14.56 18.40
N ASN A 134 -20.60 15.73 18.21
CA ASN A 134 -19.94 16.87 17.57
C ASN A 134 -19.61 17.89 18.66
N ASP A 135 -18.56 17.65 19.42
CA ASP A 135 -18.12 18.49 20.52
C ASP A 135 -16.64 18.88 20.42
N GLU A 136 -16.18 19.74 21.32
CA GLU A 136 -14.81 20.27 21.32
C GLU A 136 -13.74 19.20 21.63
N HIS A 137 -14.10 18.07 22.25
CA HIS A 137 -13.16 16.99 22.58
C HIS A 137 -12.56 16.30 21.33
N ALA A 138 -13.25 16.38 20.18
CA ALA A 138 -12.72 15.88 18.91
C ALA A 138 -11.40 16.54 18.53
N PHE A 139 -11.27 17.84 18.77
CA PHE A 139 -10.06 18.60 18.46
C PHE A 139 -8.87 18.20 19.33
N ASP A 140 -9.14 17.92 20.60
CA ASP A 140 -8.10 17.49 21.52
C ASP A 140 -7.49 16.15 21.07
N GLN A 141 -8.31 15.23 20.58
CA GLN A 141 -7.86 13.95 20.05
C GLN A 141 -7.06 14.10 18.74
N ILE A 142 -7.51 14.97 17.82
CA ILE A 142 -6.81 15.25 16.57
C ILE A 142 -5.44 15.90 16.84
N LYS A 143 -5.38 16.87 17.80
CA LYS A 143 -4.14 17.51 18.23
C LYS A 143 -3.20 16.52 18.93
N ALA A 144 -3.77 15.64 19.77
CA ALA A 144 -3.02 14.62 20.51
C ALA A 144 -2.55 13.45 19.62
N LEU A 145 -3.01 13.36 18.36
CA LEU A 145 -2.62 12.28 17.45
C LEU A 145 -1.12 12.34 17.16
N VAL A 146 -0.39 11.44 17.78
CA VAL A 146 1.01 11.17 17.50
C VAL A 146 1.09 9.95 16.59
N LEU A 147 1.54 10.15 15.37
CA LEU A 147 1.74 9.04 14.44
C LEU A 147 2.99 8.25 14.86
N PRO A 148 2.93 6.90 14.85
CA PRO A 148 4.10 6.10 15.16
C PRO A 148 5.26 6.48 14.21
N LYS A 149 6.43 6.67 14.80
CA LYS A 149 7.66 6.69 14.01
C LYS A 149 7.86 5.41 13.26
N ASN A 150 8.24 4.88 12.45
CA ASN A 150 8.38 3.55 11.84
C ASN A 150 7.04 2.76 11.80
N LYS A 151 6.13 3.20 10.97
CA LYS A 151 4.85 2.51 10.73
C LYS A 151 5.04 1.07 10.20
N SER A 152 6.10 0.82 9.41
CA SER A 152 6.43 -0.53 8.92
C SER A 152 6.66 -1.53 10.05
N ALA A 153 7.27 -1.11 11.16
CA ALA A 153 7.46 -1.97 12.33
C ALA A 153 6.16 -2.47 12.96
N THR A 154 5.05 -1.76 12.74
CA THR A 154 3.74 -2.13 13.30
C THR A 154 3.04 -3.20 12.49
N VAL A 155 3.36 -3.35 11.21
CA VAL A 155 2.71 -4.28 10.26
C VAL A 155 3.62 -5.41 9.81
N SER A 156 4.93 -5.24 9.91
CA SER A 156 5.91 -6.26 9.60
C SER A 156 5.73 -7.51 10.47
N THR A 157 5.98 -8.67 9.89
CA THR A 157 6.00 -9.93 10.65
C THR A 157 6.95 -9.85 11.85
N LYS A 158 6.58 -10.50 12.94
CA LYS A 158 7.44 -10.57 14.14
C LYS A 158 8.53 -11.62 14.01
N ASN A 159 8.23 -12.72 13.32
CA ASN A 159 9.13 -13.85 13.12
C ASN A 159 9.19 -14.20 11.64
N ALA A 160 10.34 -14.71 11.20
CA ALA A 160 10.46 -15.25 9.86
C ALA A 160 9.51 -16.43 9.65
N TYR A 161 8.89 -16.51 8.48
CA TYR A 161 8.08 -17.65 8.08
C TYR A 161 8.30 -18.02 6.62
N ALA A 162 8.15 -19.30 6.31
CA ALA A 162 8.32 -19.81 4.95
C ALA A 162 6.98 -19.92 4.22
N VAL A 163 7.02 -19.63 2.92
CA VAL A 163 5.99 -19.94 1.92
C VAL A 163 6.61 -20.93 0.95
N PRO A 164 6.62 -22.23 1.31
CA PRO A 164 7.44 -23.23 0.61
C PRO A 164 6.93 -23.51 -0.79
N ASN A 165 7.87 -23.64 -1.73
CA ASN A 165 7.63 -24.09 -3.09
C ASN A 165 8.90 -24.76 -3.66
N VAL A 166 8.83 -25.29 -4.89
CA VAL A 166 9.89 -26.12 -5.48
C VAL A 166 10.93 -25.36 -6.30
N GLY A 167 10.72 -24.05 -6.53
CA GLY A 167 11.56 -23.24 -7.42
C GLY A 167 12.65 -22.43 -6.71
N LYS A 168 12.96 -21.27 -7.28
CA LYS A 168 13.99 -20.34 -6.79
C LYS A 168 13.70 -19.83 -5.38
N THR A 169 14.73 -19.72 -4.55
CA THR A 169 14.61 -19.22 -3.18
C THR A 169 14.70 -17.71 -3.15
N VAL A 170 13.70 -17.06 -2.55
CA VAL A 170 13.61 -15.60 -2.40
C VAL A 170 13.43 -15.23 -0.93
N ALA A 171 14.21 -14.27 -0.48
CA ALA A 171 13.98 -13.61 0.80
C ALA A 171 13.10 -12.35 0.57
N ILE A 172 12.03 -12.20 1.36
CA ILE A 172 11.15 -11.03 1.29
C ILE A 172 11.29 -10.26 2.59
N ILE A 173 11.72 -9.01 2.51
CA ILE A 173 11.78 -8.11 3.65
C ILE A 173 10.42 -7.45 3.77
N ASP A 174 9.74 -7.73 4.87
CA ASP A 174 8.36 -7.33 5.11
C ASP A 174 8.29 -5.92 5.72
N LEU A 175 7.92 -4.94 4.89
CA LEU A 175 7.60 -3.58 5.32
C LEU A 175 6.08 -3.35 5.46
N GLY A 176 5.27 -4.33 5.09
CA GLY A 176 3.83 -4.31 4.96
C GLY A 176 3.41 -5.14 3.74
N LEU A 177 3.87 -6.38 3.71
CA LEU A 177 3.70 -7.31 2.59
C LEU A 177 2.22 -7.68 2.39
N LYS A 178 1.78 -7.64 1.14
CA LYS A 178 0.45 -8.04 0.72
C LYS A 178 0.39 -9.53 0.40
N HIS A 179 -0.71 -10.19 0.74
CA HIS A 179 -0.92 -11.61 0.44
C HIS A 179 -0.96 -11.90 -1.06
N SER A 180 -1.47 -10.97 -1.88
CA SER A 180 -1.46 -11.10 -3.34
C SER A 180 -0.06 -11.27 -3.92
N MET A 181 0.95 -10.59 -3.36
CA MET A 181 2.34 -10.78 -3.73
C MET A 181 2.80 -12.23 -3.51
N LEU A 182 2.45 -12.83 -2.38
CA LEU A 182 2.78 -14.22 -2.08
C LEU A 182 2.07 -15.20 -3.03
N ARG A 183 0.81 -14.90 -3.39
CA ARG A 183 0.05 -15.69 -4.37
C ARG A 183 0.75 -15.70 -5.72
N GLU A 184 1.15 -14.52 -6.22
CA GLU A 184 1.83 -14.38 -7.51
C GLU A 184 3.21 -15.06 -7.55
N LEU A 185 3.97 -14.98 -6.46
CA LEU A 185 5.24 -15.71 -6.33
C LEU A 185 5.01 -17.22 -6.28
N SER A 186 3.97 -17.68 -5.57
CA SER A 186 3.64 -19.10 -5.48
C SER A 186 3.21 -19.69 -6.82
N LEU A 187 2.42 -18.97 -7.63
CA LEU A 187 2.06 -19.38 -8.99
C LEU A 187 3.29 -19.59 -9.88
N ARG A 188 4.37 -18.83 -9.64
CA ARG A 188 5.67 -18.97 -10.33
C ARG A 188 6.61 -19.95 -9.64
N LYS A 189 6.09 -20.74 -8.70
CA LYS A 189 6.81 -21.76 -7.96
C LYS A 189 8.00 -21.23 -7.14
N VAL A 190 7.97 -19.93 -6.77
CA VAL A 190 9.03 -19.33 -5.95
C VAL A 190 8.92 -19.84 -4.52
N ASN A 191 10.05 -20.35 -3.99
CA ASN A 191 10.17 -20.74 -2.58
C ASN A 191 10.55 -19.49 -1.76
N ALA A 192 9.57 -18.87 -1.11
CA ALA A 192 9.77 -17.60 -0.42
C ALA A 192 9.94 -17.78 1.09
N THR A 193 10.78 -16.94 1.69
CA THR A 193 10.87 -16.76 3.15
C THR A 193 10.63 -15.28 3.45
N VAL A 194 9.60 -15.00 4.22
CA VAL A 194 9.24 -13.64 4.67
C VAL A 194 9.99 -13.35 5.97
N LEU A 195 10.66 -12.20 6.00
CA LEU A 195 11.55 -11.77 7.07
C LEU A 195 11.08 -10.45 7.67
N PRO A 196 11.27 -10.22 8.97
CA PRO A 196 10.98 -8.93 9.59
C PRO A 196 11.75 -7.77 8.92
N TYR A 197 11.20 -6.55 8.99
CA TYR A 197 11.81 -5.32 8.45
C TYR A 197 13.23 -5.05 8.96
N ASN A 198 13.55 -5.51 10.18
CA ASN A 198 14.82 -5.31 10.88
C ASN A 198 15.73 -6.54 10.87
N VAL A 199 15.51 -7.46 9.91
CA VAL A 199 16.33 -8.67 9.77
C VAL A 199 17.81 -8.32 9.55
N SER A 200 18.71 -9.12 10.12
CA SER A 200 20.16 -8.91 9.97
C SER A 200 20.69 -9.46 8.63
N VAL A 201 21.77 -8.86 8.13
CA VAL A 201 22.47 -9.36 6.92
C VAL A 201 22.96 -10.81 7.08
N PRO A 202 23.52 -11.25 8.22
CA PRO A 202 23.88 -12.65 8.43
C PRO A 202 22.71 -13.61 8.31
N ASP A 203 21.52 -13.26 8.84
CA ASP A 203 20.34 -14.12 8.75
C ASP A 203 19.89 -14.31 7.31
N ILE A 204 19.88 -13.24 6.52
CA ILE A 204 19.58 -13.34 5.07
C ILE A 204 20.62 -14.21 4.34
N LYS A 205 21.91 -14.04 4.65
CA LYS A 205 22.98 -14.87 4.04
C LYS A 205 22.83 -16.36 4.36
N ASN A 206 22.37 -16.71 5.56
CA ASN A 206 22.15 -18.09 5.98
C ASN A 206 21.04 -18.77 5.15
N LEU A 207 20.04 -18.02 4.67
CA LEU A 207 18.99 -18.53 3.78
C LEU A 207 19.50 -18.81 2.35
N ARG A 208 20.67 -18.24 1.96
CA ARG A 208 21.23 -18.33 0.61
C ARG A 208 20.21 -18.00 -0.48
N PRO A 209 19.52 -16.85 -0.42
CA PRO A 209 18.51 -16.54 -1.39
C PRO A 209 19.10 -16.26 -2.76
N GLN A 210 18.36 -16.60 -3.81
CA GLN A 210 18.70 -16.29 -5.20
C GLN A 210 18.16 -14.92 -5.65
N GLY A 211 17.28 -14.31 -4.85
CA GLY A 211 16.75 -12.97 -5.03
C GLY A 211 16.21 -12.40 -3.74
N ILE A 212 16.13 -11.08 -3.64
CA ILE A 212 15.53 -10.37 -2.50
C ILE A 212 14.44 -9.43 -3.00
N ILE A 213 13.29 -9.47 -2.34
CA ILE A 213 12.21 -8.49 -2.51
C ILE A 213 12.14 -7.63 -1.25
N ILE A 214 12.05 -6.30 -1.43
CA ILE A 214 11.74 -5.36 -0.37
C ILE A 214 10.31 -4.90 -0.65
N SER A 215 9.37 -5.31 0.19
CA SER A 215 7.94 -5.09 -0.06
C SER A 215 7.54 -3.61 0.02
N GLY A 216 6.35 -3.30 -0.44
CA GLY A 216 5.65 -2.08 -0.07
C GLY A 216 5.34 -2.04 1.43
N GLY A 217 4.91 -0.88 1.90
CA GLY A 217 4.55 -0.70 3.31
C GLY A 217 4.26 0.74 3.67
N PRO A 218 3.76 1.00 4.88
CA PRO A 218 3.53 2.34 5.39
C PRO A 218 4.81 2.95 5.96
N GLY A 219 4.89 4.27 6.00
CA GLY A 219 6.01 5.00 6.60
C GLY A 219 6.87 5.73 5.59
N LYS A 220 8.06 6.12 6.02
CA LYS A 220 9.01 6.89 5.21
C LYS A 220 10.35 6.16 5.10
N VAL A 221 11.06 6.39 4.01
CA VAL A 221 12.37 5.77 3.75
C VAL A 221 13.37 6.12 4.84
N ASP A 222 13.39 7.37 5.32
CA ASP A 222 14.32 7.82 6.36
C ASP A 222 14.26 6.99 7.64
N GLU A 223 13.07 6.45 7.97
CA GLU A 223 12.85 5.63 9.15
C GLU A 223 13.41 4.20 9.02
N LEU A 224 13.76 3.79 7.79
CA LEU A 224 14.18 2.43 7.45
C LEU A 224 15.64 2.34 6.99
N LYS A 225 16.33 3.47 6.78
CA LYS A 225 17.70 3.51 6.24
C LYS A 225 18.68 2.66 7.04
N GLU A 226 18.63 2.73 8.36
CA GLU A 226 19.51 1.96 9.24
C GLU A 226 19.34 0.44 9.06
N ASN A 227 18.15 -0.01 8.73
CA ASN A 227 17.84 -1.42 8.52
C ASN A 227 18.13 -1.86 7.08
N LEU A 228 17.70 -1.07 6.08
CA LEU A 228 17.75 -1.48 4.67
C LEU A 228 19.10 -1.24 3.99
N ASN A 229 19.79 -0.14 4.30
CA ASN A 229 21.06 0.17 3.62
C ASN A 229 22.14 -0.90 3.80
N PRO A 230 22.34 -1.51 4.98
CA PRO A 230 23.29 -2.62 5.12
C PRO A 230 22.91 -3.83 4.26
N ILE A 231 21.62 -4.12 4.11
CA ILE A 231 21.11 -5.23 3.29
C ILE A 231 21.36 -4.92 1.82
N LEU A 232 20.94 -3.73 1.35
CA LEU A 232 21.15 -3.31 -0.03
C LEU A 232 22.64 -3.35 -0.39
N ALA A 233 23.53 -2.79 0.43
CA ALA A 233 24.96 -2.82 0.20
C ALA A 233 25.57 -4.23 0.19
N ALA A 234 25.05 -5.13 1.01
CA ALA A 234 25.55 -6.52 1.07
C ALA A 234 25.19 -7.34 -0.18
N PHE A 235 24.05 -7.06 -0.83
CA PHE A 235 23.50 -7.90 -1.90
C PHE A 235 23.46 -7.22 -3.28
N TYR A 236 23.57 -5.90 -3.38
CA TYR A 236 23.61 -5.15 -4.63
C TYR A 236 24.63 -5.75 -5.62
N ARG A 237 24.22 -5.92 -6.87
CA ARG A 237 24.95 -6.57 -7.97
C ARG A 237 25.30 -8.06 -7.77
N LYS A 238 25.03 -8.64 -6.60
CA LYS A 238 25.31 -10.07 -6.33
C LYS A 238 24.13 -10.94 -6.71
N ILE A 239 22.95 -10.59 -6.25
CA ILE A 239 21.69 -11.25 -6.58
C ILE A 239 20.63 -10.21 -6.95
N PRO A 240 19.56 -10.58 -7.67
CA PRO A 240 18.47 -9.67 -8.00
C PRO A 240 17.81 -9.07 -6.77
N LEU A 241 17.62 -7.73 -6.80
CA LEU A 241 16.90 -6.95 -5.81
C LEU A 241 15.66 -6.34 -6.46
N TRP A 242 14.51 -6.50 -5.85
CA TRP A 242 13.28 -5.85 -6.28
C TRP A 242 12.69 -5.03 -5.15
N GLY A 243 12.61 -3.72 -5.34
CA GLY A 243 11.93 -2.79 -4.42
C GLY A 243 10.54 -2.43 -4.93
N ILE A 244 9.53 -2.48 -4.06
CA ILE A 244 8.12 -2.20 -4.38
C ILE A 244 7.61 -1.10 -3.47
N GLY A 245 6.92 -0.08 -4.00
CA GLY A 245 6.38 1.02 -3.20
C GLY A 245 7.42 1.64 -2.28
N LEU A 246 7.29 1.50 -0.96
CA LEU A 246 8.29 1.98 0.00
C LEU A 246 9.67 1.33 -0.23
N GLY A 247 9.70 0.05 -0.59
CA GLY A 247 10.93 -0.65 -0.97
C GLY A 247 11.55 -0.11 -2.27
N PHE A 248 10.73 0.36 -3.23
CA PHE A 248 11.19 1.06 -4.42
C PHE A 248 11.88 2.38 -4.05
N LEU A 249 11.27 3.18 -3.17
CA LEU A 249 11.86 4.43 -2.72
C LEU A 249 13.19 4.19 -2.00
N ALA A 250 13.26 3.18 -1.12
CA ALA A 250 14.48 2.83 -0.40
C ALA A 250 15.60 2.35 -1.35
N LEU A 251 15.27 1.52 -2.34
CA LEU A 251 16.23 1.05 -3.35
C LEU A 251 16.70 2.21 -4.24
N SER A 252 15.80 3.09 -4.67
CA SER A 252 16.10 4.26 -5.50
C SER A 252 17.03 5.23 -4.79
N GLU A 253 16.76 5.53 -3.53
CA GLU A 253 17.63 6.39 -2.71
C GLU A 253 19.02 5.77 -2.48
N PHE A 254 19.08 4.46 -2.20
CA PHE A 254 20.36 3.73 -2.11
C PHE A 254 21.17 3.81 -3.40
N LEU A 255 20.52 3.85 -4.56
CA LEU A 255 21.14 4.03 -5.88
C LEU A 255 21.48 5.51 -6.18
N ASN A 256 21.28 6.42 -5.23
CA ASN A 256 21.45 7.87 -5.34
C ASN A 256 20.54 8.53 -6.40
N PHE A 257 19.32 8.00 -6.60
CA PHE A 257 18.32 8.67 -7.40
C PHE A 257 17.63 9.74 -6.57
N GLU A 258 17.25 10.84 -7.22
CA GLU A 258 16.51 11.92 -6.60
C GLU A 258 15.01 11.54 -6.51
N LEU A 259 14.44 11.62 -5.30
CA LEU A 259 13.03 11.42 -5.05
C LEU A 259 12.30 12.76 -5.03
N VAL A 260 11.22 12.85 -5.80
CA VAL A 260 10.39 14.05 -5.93
C VAL A 260 9.01 13.77 -5.32
N ALA A 261 8.59 14.65 -4.41
CA ALA A 261 7.26 14.56 -3.82
C ALA A 261 6.18 14.87 -4.88
N LEU A 262 5.15 14.04 -4.91
CA LEU A 262 3.98 14.27 -5.74
C LEU A 262 3.15 15.44 -5.18
N PRO A 263 2.52 16.25 -6.04
CA PRO A 263 1.60 17.30 -5.60
C PRO A 263 0.45 16.78 -4.73
N GLN A 264 0.03 15.56 -5.00
CA GLN A 264 -0.95 14.78 -4.25
C GLN A 264 -0.49 13.33 -4.22
N SER A 265 -0.56 12.68 -3.05
CA SER A 265 -0.25 11.25 -2.93
C SER A 265 -1.19 10.41 -3.78
N TYR A 266 -0.63 9.47 -4.51
CA TYR A 266 -1.41 8.49 -5.25
C TYR A 266 -1.94 7.42 -4.29
N ASN A 267 -3.25 7.15 -4.38
CA ASN A 267 -3.89 6.10 -3.61
C ASN A 267 -5.11 5.59 -4.38
N GLY A 268 -4.91 4.59 -5.21
CA GLY A 268 -5.96 4.05 -6.07
C GLY A 268 -5.43 3.07 -7.10
N ILE A 269 -6.30 2.69 -8.04
CA ILE A 269 -6.10 1.55 -8.95
C ILE A 269 -5.93 1.95 -10.43
N ASN A 270 -6.03 3.24 -10.77
CA ASN A 270 -6.14 3.70 -12.15
C ASN A 270 -5.04 4.71 -12.50
N TYR A 271 -3.79 4.39 -12.21
CA TYR A 271 -2.68 5.24 -12.59
C TYR A 271 -2.06 4.72 -13.89
N PRO A 272 -2.11 5.51 -14.98
CA PRO A 272 -1.50 5.12 -16.25
C PRO A 272 0.01 5.35 -16.20
N ILE A 273 0.76 4.30 -16.49
CA ILE A 273 2.21 4.37 -16.69
C ILE A 273 2.55 3.93 -18.11
N ILE A 274 3.55 4.53 -18.71
CA ILE A 274 4.04 4.15 -20.04
C ILE A 274 5.39 3.45 -19.95
N ASP A 275 5.51 2.32 -20.61
CA ASP A 275 6.79 1.67 -20.89
C ASP A 275 7.42 2.36 -22.11
N GLN A 276 8.47 3.15 -21.89
CA GLN A 276 9.14 3.93 -22.94
C GLN A 276 9.74 3.04 -24.05
N ASN A 277 10.12 1.82 -23.72
CA ASN A 277 10.74 0.92 -24.70
C ASN A 277 9.73 0.31 -25.67
N THR A 278 8.50 0.11 -25.22
CA THR A 278 7.45 -0.55 -26.00
C THR A 278 6.31 0.39 -26.41
N ASN A 279 6.26 1.60 -25.82
CA ASN A 279 5.15 2.55 -25.93
C ASN A 279 3.78 1.97 -25.48
N VAL A 280 3.81 0.94 -24.63
CA VAL A 280 2.59 0.34 -24.08
C VAL A 280 2.22 1.03 -22.78
N ILE A 281 0.95 1.41 -22.65
CA ILE A 281 0.41 1.99 -21.42
C ILE A 281 -0.12 0.84 -20.53
N TRP A 282 0.30 0.83 -19.27
CA TRP A 282 -0.19 -0.05 -18.24
C TRP A 282 -1.06 0.73 -17.27
N GLN A 283 -2.13 0.12 -16.81
CA GLN A 283 -2.90 0.63 -15.67
C GLN A 283 -2.38 -0.06 -14.40
N VAL A 284 -2.05 0.72 -13.38
CA VAL A 284 -1.47 0.16 -12.14
C VAL A 284 -2.14 0.73 -10.90
N ALA A 285 -2.05 -0.02 -9.81
CA ALA A 285 -2.42 0.44 -8.48
C ALA A 285 -1.21 1.04 -7.77
N MET A 286 -1.37 2.24 -7.22
CA MET A 286 -0.34 2.93 -6.46
C MET A 286 -0.86 3.39 -5.09
N ASN A 287 0.03 3.33 -4.08
CA ASN A 287 -0.14 3.99 -2.78
C ASN A 287 1.21 4.59 -2.40
N ILE A 288 1.50 5.77 -2.94
CA ILE A 288 2.82 6.39 -2.86
C ILE A 288 2.71 7.92 -2.90
N ASP A 289 3.67 8.61 -2.32
CA ASP A 289 3.74 10.09 -2.26
C ASP A 289 4.98 10.69 -2.94
N GLN A 290 5.88 9.85 -3.43
CA GLN A 290 7.10 10.26 -4.13
C GLN A 290 7.37 9.35 -5.33
N LEU A 291 8.02 9.90 -6.37
CA LEU A 291 8.56 9.16 -7.50
C LEU A 291 10.00 9.63 -7.81
N VAL A 292 10.67 8.93 -8.70
CA VAL A 292 12.06 9.21 -9.06
C VAL A 292 12.15 10.26 -10.18
N LEU A 293 13.05 11.25 -10.02
CA LEU A 293 13.39 12.21 -11.07
C LEU A 293 14.19 11.48 -12.18
N PRO A 294 13.71 11.44 -13.43
CA PRO A 294 14.36 10.66 -14.49
C PRO A 294 15.84 11.00 -14.71
N ASN A 295 16.18 12.29 -14.73
CA ASN A 295 17.53 12.77 -14.98
C ASN A 295 18.53 12.46 -13.85
N SER A 296 18.06 11.95 -12.71
CA SER A 296 18.92 11.53 -11.60
C SER A 296 19.50 10.12 -11.76
N VAL A 297 18.96 9.33 -12.70
CA VAL A 297 19.40 7.95 -12.93
C VAL A 297 20.75 7.91 -13.64
N GLN A 298 21.73 7.20 -13.06
CA GLN A 298 23.12 7.19 -13.51
C GLN A 298 23.53 5.94 -14.30
N PHE A 299 22.59 5.07 -14.66
CA PHE A 299 22.84 3.90 -15.46
C PHE A 299 21.78 3.70 -16.54
N GLU A 300 22.14 3.00 -17.61
CA GLU A 300 21.21 2.64 -18.66
C GLU A 300 20.16 1.66 -18.11
N MET A 301 18.90 1.94 -18.36
CA MET A 301 17.78 1.10 -17.95
C MET A 301 17.29 0.27 -19.12
N GLU A 302 16.99 -1.01 -18.87
CA GLU A 302 16.38 -1.90 -19.86
C GLU A 302 14.86 -1.77 -19.89
N LYS A 303 14.29 -1.25 -18.80
CA LYS A 303 12.88 -0.91 -18.71
C LYS A 303 12.73 0.41 -17.97
N GLU A 304 12.00 1.31 -18.57
CA GLU A 304 11.70 2.63 -18.06
C GLU A 304 10.19 2.82 -18.07
N LEU A 305 9.61 2.95 -16.88
CA LEU A 305 8.18 3.09 -16.70
C LEU A 305 7.87 4.46 -16.12
N TYR A 306 7.27 5.32 -16.93
CA TYR A 306 6.95 6.70 -16.53
C TYR A 306 5.49 6.83 -16.15
N ASP A 307 5.22 7.56 -15.09
CA ASP A 307 3.88 8.03 -14.78
C ASP A 307 3.45 9.12 -15.77
N LEU A 308 2.30 8.94 -16.42
CA LEU A 308 1.81 9.87 -17.44
C LEU A 308 1.29 11.19 -16.89
N HIS A 309 1.02 11.29 -15.59
CA HIS A 309 0.54 12.53 -14.99
C HIS A 309 1.67 13.45 -14.52
N SER A 310 2.72 12.87 -13.94
CA SER A 310 3.83 13.62 -13.36
C SER A 310 5.08 13.60 -14.24
N GLU A 311 5.14 12.73 -15.25
CA GLU A 311 6.32 12.48 -16.09
C GLU A 311 7.54 11.98 -15.28
N LEU A 312 7.32 11.54 -14.04
CA LEU A 312 8.34 10.97 -13.18
C LEU A 312 8.47 9.46 -13.42
N LEU A 313 9.61 8.90 -13.04
CA LEU A 313 9.90 7.48 -13.20
C LEU A 313 9.21 6.69 -12.08
N ALA A 314 8.21 5.88 -12.45
CA ALA A 314 7.44 5.02 -11.56
C ALA A 314 7.97 3.58 -11.51
N GLY A 315 8.91 3.23 -12.38
CA GLY A 315 9.56 1.93 -12.34
C GLY A 315 10.76 1.83 -13.28
N TYR A 316 11.66 0.93 -12.94
CA TYR A 316 12.88 0.68 -13.72
C TYR A 316 13.36 -0.76 -13.57
N SER A 317 14.15 -1.21 -14.55
CA SER A 317 14.95 -2.43 -14.39
C SER A 317 16.33 -2.29 -15.04
N ASN A 318 17.33 -2.92 -14.43
CA ASN A 318 18.66 -3.06 -14.98
C ASN A 318 19.26 -4.43 -14.61
N LYS A 319 19.52 -5.29 -15.63
CA LYS A 319 20.05 -6.66 -15.44
C LYS A 319 21.51 -6.65 -15.00
N ALA A 320 22.32 -5.72 -15.50
CA ALA A 320 23.74 -5.62 -15.14
C ALA A 320 23.90 -5.29 -13.65
N ASN A 321 23.06 -4.41 -13.12
CA ASN A 321 23.03 -4.08 -11.69
C ASN A 321 22.13 -5.03 -10.87
N LYS A 322 21.39 -5.92 -11.53
CA LYS A 322 20.44 -6.87 -10.91
C LYS A 322 19.40 -6.17 -10.05
N VAL A 323 18.78 -5.12 -10.56
CA VAL A 323 17.77 -4.35 -9.83
C VAL A 323 16.47 -4.22 -10.62
N ILE A 324 15.34 -4.26 -9.91
CA ILE A 324 14.01 -3.86 -10.36
C ILE A 324 13.44 -2.92 -9.31
N GLY A 325 12.84 -1.83 -9.74
CA GLY A 325 12.10 -0.92 -8.90
C GLY A 325 10.69 -0.69 -9.45
N THR A 326 9.65 -0.76 -8.61
CA THR A 326 8.27 -0.45 -8.99
C THR A 326 7.61 0.38 -7.88
N ALA A 327 7.16 1.58 -8.22
CA ALA A 327 6.39 2.44 -7.31
C ALA A 327 4.97 1.91 -7.07
N PHE A 328 4.54 0.93 -7.85
CA PHE A 328 3.19 0.37 -7.93
C PHE A 328 3.16 -1.10 -7.54
N ASN A 329 1.95 -1.57 -7.25
CA ASN A 329 1.65 -2.97 -6.95
C ASN A 329 1.56 -3.76 -8.25
N ALA A 330 2.59 -4.56 -8.54
CA ALA A 330 2.67 -5.34 -9.79
C ALA A 330 1.69 -6.52 -9.82
N GLU A 331 1.17 -6.94 -8.68
CA GLU A 331 0.20 -8.03 -8.52
C GLU A 331 -1.24 -7.66 -8.88
N GLY A 332 -1.55 -6.36 -9.05
CA GLY A 332 -2.87 -5.89 -9.46
C GLY A 332 -4.01 -6.21 -8.49
N ALA A 333 -3.74 -6.26 -7.21
CA ALA A 333 -4.74 -6.52 -6.17
C ALA A 333 -4.87 -5.31 -5.19
N PRO A 334 -5.86 -4.43 -5.37
CA PRO A 334 -6.81 -4.39 -6.49
C PRO A 334 -6.20 -3.73 -7.73
N GLY A 335 -6.68 -4.05 -8.92
CA GLY A 335 -6.30 -3.33 -10.14
C GLY A 335 -6.08 -4.21 -11.36
N SER A 336 -5.43 -3.61 -12.38
CA SER A 336 -5.07 -4.31 -13.61
C SER A 336 -3.92 -5.29 -13.41
N LEU A 337 -3.90 -6.32 -14.24
CA LEU A 337 -2.85 -7.34 -14.28
C LEU A 337 -1.71 -7.00 -15.28
N ASP A 338 -1.70 -5.80 -15.83
CA ASP A 338 -0.73 -5.36 -16.86
C ASP A 338 0.72 -5.50 -16.40
N ALA A 339 0.97 -5.32 -15.10
CA ALA A 339 2.30 -5.35 -14.53
C ALA A 339 2.79 -6.76 -14.11
N LEU A 340 1.97 -7.80 -14.20
CA LEU A 340 2.37 -9.19 -13.86
C LEU A 340 3.66 -9.67 -14.52
N PRO A 341 4.01 -9.28 -15.77
CA PRO A 341 5.27 -9.68 -16.40
C PRO A 341 6.54 -9.27 -15.65
N ILE A 342 6.45 -8.34 -14.69
CA ILE A 342 7.58 -7.94 -13.84
C ILE A 342 8.01 -9.10 -12.93
N PHE A 343 7.06 -9.88 -12.41
CA PHE A 343 7.37 -11.09 -11.64
C PHE A 343 8.23 -12.08 -12.44
N ASP A 344 7.85 -12.29 -13.70
CA ASP A 344 8.59 -13.21 -14.60
C ASP A 344 9.98 -12.67 -14.91
N SER A 345 10.10 -11.35 -15.06
CA SER A 345 11.38 -10.68 -15.25
C SER A 345 12.29 -10.85 -14.03
N PHE A 346 11.75 -10.70 -12.81
CA PHE A 346 12.51 -10.94 -11.58
C PHE A 346 12.95 -12.39 -11.44
N VAL A 347 12.05 -13.36 -11.69
CA VAL A 347 12.40 -14.80 -11.65
C VAL A 347 13.46 -15.17 -12.67
N LYS A 348 13.42 -14.59 -13.87
CA LYS A 348 14.43 -14.80 -14.93
C LYS A 348 15.80 -14.22 -14.59
N MET A 349 15.88 -13.17 -13.77
CA MET A 349 17.15 -12.60 -13.32
C MET A 349 17.85 -13.48 -12.27
N MET A 350 17.15 -14.36 -11.57
CA MET A 350 17.73 -15.28 -10.61
C MET A 350 18.44 -16.44 -11.35
N VAL A 351 19.68 -16.67 -11.05
CA VAL A 351 20.51 -17.73 -11.65
C VAL A 351 20.46 -18.99 -10.79
#